data_e71075d3c9bec171a1cd7a323d23fbd4
#
_entry.id   e71075d3c9bec171a1cd7a323d23fbd4
#
_cell.length_a   1.000
_cell.length_b   1.000
_cell.length_c   1.000
_cell.angle_alpha   90.00
_cell.angle_beta   90.00
_cell.angle_gamma   90.00
#
_symmetry.space_group_name_H-M   'P 1'
#
loop_
_entity.id
_entity.type
_entity.pdbx_description
1 polymer ?
#
loop_
_entity_poly.entity_id
_entity_poly.type
_entity_poly.pdbx_seq_one_letter_code
_entity_poly.pdbx_strand_id
1 'polypeptide(L)'
;MESTAPVPATAPPVAATPPSVAATGLVKSFGSVSAVRGVDLTVAQGEIVAFLGPNGAGKTTTIDMLLGLSHPDRGTVEVFGESPRAAIAHGLVSAVLQTGGLLKDISVRETLQLTASLFADTRPIDEVLARAGIAEIADRKVGVCSGGQQQRLRFAMALLSDPGLLILDEPTTGMDVEGRRAFWNAIRADAARGRTVLFATHYLDEADEYADRIVLMSRGRIVADGTTAEIKNLVSGRVVHATLPGADQVALAALPSVDSVEAKGERVALHTRDSDAVARYLLTQTAARDVEITAQNLESVFLALTGNDNDDTEEARS
;
A
#
# COMPACT_ATOMS: atom_id res chain seq x y z
N MET A 1 -10.57 60.59 31.03
CA MET A 1 -9.75 59.40 31.40
C MET A 1 -10.39 58.23 30.75
N GLU A 2 -9.95 57.91 29.51
CA GLU A 2 -10.37 56.72 28.76
C GLU A 2 -9.51 55.53 29.18
N SER A 3 -10.15 54.49 29.69
CA SER A 3 -9.52 53.24 30.10
C SER A 3 -9.38 52.35 28.89
N THR A 4 -8.19 52.24 28.34
CA THR A 4 -7.85 51.28 27.28
C THR A 4 -7.68 49.91 27.91
N ALA A 5 -8.62 48.99 27.63
CA ALA A 5 -8.51 47.58 27.98
C ALA A 5 -7.38 46.92 27.18
N PRO A 6 -6.57 46.00 27.79
CA PRO A 6 -5.52 45.32 27.07
C PRO A 6 -6.09 44.31 26.07
N VAL A 7 -5.56 44.34 24.83
CA VAL A 7 -5.84 43.35 23.77
C VAL A 7 -5.28 42.01 24.24
N PRO A 8 -6.08 40.90 24.20
CA PRO A 8 -5.55 39.58 24.54
C PRO A 8 -4.47 39.13 23.57
N ALA A 9 -3.32 38.74 24.08
CA ALA A 9 -2.22 38.19 23.34
C ALA A 9 -2.69 36.92 22.60
N THR A 10 -2.58 36.91 21.28
CA THR A 10 -2.83 35.73 20.44
C THR A 10 -1.84 34.62 20.87
N ALA A 11 -2.37 33.46 21.28
CA ALA A 11 -1.55 32.30 21.59
C ALA A 11 -0.72 31.93 20.36
N PRO A 12 0.56 31.54 20.52
CA PRO A 12 1.38 31.10 19.39
C PRO A 12 0.72 29.90 18.69
N PRO A 13 0.80 29.80 17.37
CA PRO A 13 0.26 28.67 16.64
C PRO A 13 0.88 27.37 17.18
N VAL A 14 0.03 26.42 17.53
CA VAL A 14 0.47 25.07 17.90
C VAL A 14 1.29 24.54 16.73
N ALA A 15 2.57 24.27 16.93
CA ALA A 15 3.43 23.72 15.91
C ALA A 15 2.79 22.42 15.41
N ALA A 16 2.46 22.34 14.12
CA ALA A 16 1.88 21.15 13.54
C ALA A 16 2.88 19.99 13.70
N THR A 17 2.41 18.87 14.23
CA THR A 17 3.23 17.65 14.37
C THR A 17 3.79 17.27 12.99
N PRO A 18 5.11 17.07 12.85
CA PRO A 18 5.69 16.71 11.56
C PRO A 18 5.09 15.38 11.06
N PRO A 19 4.88 15.21 9.76
CA PRO A 19 4.43 13.93 9.21
C PRO A 19 5.48 12.84 9.45
N SER A 20 5.05 11.58 9.40
CA SER A 20 5.98 10.45 9.51
C SER A 20 6.95 10.40 8.32
N VAL A 21 6.47 10.79 7.12
CA VAL A 21 7.29 10.94 5.91
C VAL A 21 6.93 12.24 5.21
N ALA A 22 7.93 13.01 4.82
CA ALA A 22 7.83 14.14 3.90
C ALA A 22 8.90 13.98 2.82
N ALA A 23 8.48 13.67 1.60
CA ALA A 23 9.34 13.55 0.44
C ALA A 23 8.86 14.54 -0.62
N THR A 24 9.79 15.34 -1.20
CA THR A 24 9.46 16.36 -2.17
C THR A 24 10.38 16.27 -3.38
N GLY A 25 9.77 16.14 -4.58
CA GLY A 25 10.44 16.18 -5.87
C GLY A 25 11.50 15.07 -6.05
N LEU A 26 11.29 13.87 -5.49
CA LEU A 26 12.29 12.82 -5.53
C LEU A 26 12.58 12.36 -6.96
N VAL A 27 13.84 12.36 -7.32
CA VAL A 27 14.34 11.83 -8.59
C VAL A 27 15.47 10.85 -8.30
N LYS A 28 15.46 9.70 -8.99
CA LYS A 28 16.50 8.68 -8.92
C LYS A 28 16.68 7.98 -10.24
N SER A 29 17.93 7.91 -10.71
CA SER A 29 18.29 7.19 -11.92
C SER A 29 19.44 6.22 -11.68
N PHE A 30 19.46 5.12 -12.40
CA PHE A 30 20.52 4.13 -12.42
C PHE A 30 20.99 3.94 -13.87
N GLY A 31 22.11 4.56 -14.23
CA GLY A 31 22.56 4.64 -15.61
C GLY A 31 21.53 5.35 -16.50
N SER A 32 21.02 4.65 -17.53
CA SER A 32 20.00 5.19 -18.43
C SER A 32 18.56 5.03 -17.90
N VAL A 33 18.36 4.27 -16.82
CA VAL A 33 17.03 3.99 -16.30
C VAL A 33 16.65 5.04 -15.24
N SER A 34 15.62 5.83 -15.52
CA SER A 34 15.05 6.76 -14.54
C SER A 34 13.97 6.05 -13.73
N ALA A 35 14.35 5.59 -12.53
CA ALA A 35 13.49 4.76 -11.67
C ALA A 35 12.45 5.60 -10.90
N VAL A 36 12.79 6.85 -10.52
CA VAL A 36 11.87 7.78 -9.83
C VAL A 36 11.98 9.14 -10.50
N ARG A 37 10.83 9.76 -10.80
CA ARG A 37 10.72 10.91 -11.71
C ARG A 37 9.90 12.07 -11.12
N GLY A 38 10.32 12.59 -9.97
CA GLY A 38 9.64 13.70 -9.29
C GLY A 38 8.47 13.22 -8.45
N VAL A 39 8.76 12.38 -7.45
CA VAL A 39 7.76 11.87 -6.51
C VAL A 39 7.66 12.82 -5.32
N ASP A 40 6.43 13.26 -5.05
CA ASP A 40 6.03 13.93 -3.81
C ASP A 40 5.19 12.96 -2.98
N LEU A 41 5.58 12.71 -1.72
CA LEU A 41 4.91 11.77 -0.84
C LEU A 41 4.91 12.31 0.59
N THR A 42 3.73 12.50 1.17
CA THR A 42 3.57 12.82 2.58
C THR A 42 2.77 11.72 3.25
N VAL A 43 3.25 11.20 4.39
CA VAL A 43 2.53 10.19 5.19
C VAL A 43 2.28 10.77 6.57
N ALA A 44 1.02 10.87 6.97
CA ALA A 44 0.64 11.36 8.28
C ALA A 44 0.99 10.36 9.39
N GLN A 45 1.11 10.84 10.64
CA GLN A 45 1.32 9.93 11.77
C GLN A 45 0.07 9.10 12.04
N GLY A 46 0.25 7.81 12.30
CA GLY A 46 -0.83 6.86 12.56
C GLY A 46 -1.58 6.38 11.31
N GLU A 47 -1.17 6.80 10.11
CA GLU A 47 -1.79 6.42 8.84
C GLU A 47 -1.26 5.07 8.34
N ILE A 48 -2.14 4.23 7.76
CA ILE A 48 -1.76 3.01 7.04
C ILE A 48 -1.84 3.31 5.54
N VAL A 49 -0.70 3.42 4.88
CA VAL A 49 -0.59 3.76 3.46
C VAL A 49 -0.16 2.55 2.65
N ALA A 50 -0.95 2.19 1.63
CA ALA A 50 -0.57 1.22 0.63
C ALA A 50 0.15 1.91 -0.54
N PHE A 51 1.35 1.45 -0.86
CA PHE A 51 2.15 1.92 -1.99
C PHE A 51 2.06 0.90 -3.11
N LEU A 52 1.17 1.14 -4.06
CA LEU A 52 0.83 0.22 -5.15
C LEU A 52 1.57 0.57 -6.44
N GLY A 53 1.72 -0.41 -7.32
CA GLY A 53 2.26 -0.22 -8.67
C GLY A 53 2.80 -1.52 -9.25
N PRO A 54 2.92 -1.62 -10.57
CA PRO A 54 3.51 -2.79 -11.22
C PRO A 54 5.00 -2.94 -10.85
N ASN A 55 5.57 -4.10 -11.20
CA ASN A 55 7.00 -4.32 -11.05
C ASN A 55 7.77 -3.32 -11.92
N GLY A 56 8.83 -2.72 -11.36
CA GLY A 56 9.59 -1.67 -12.02
C GLY A 56 8.97 -0.26 -11.96
N ALA A 57 7.83 -0.07 -11.28
CA ALA A 57 7.22 1.25 -11.10
C ALA A 57 8.08 2.23 -10.29
N GLY A 58 9.08 1.76 -9.55
CA GLY A 58 9.96 2.58 -8.71
C GLY A 58 9.66 2.51 -7.21
N LYS A 59 8.75 1.62 -6.77
CA LYS A 59 8.35 1.48 -5.35
C LYS A 59 9.54 1.19 -4.43
N THR A 60 10.27 0.10 -4.68
CA THR A 60 11.44 -0.28 -3.88
C THR A 60 12.50 0.82 -3.88
N THR A 61 12.76 1.46 -5.03
CA THR A 61 13.71 2.59 -5.08
C THR A 61 13.25 3.76 -4.21
N THR A 62 11.95 4.05 -4.20
CA THR A 62 11.39 5.10 -3.33
C THR A 62 11.53 4.70 -1.87
N ILE A 63 11.19 3.46 -1.50
CA ILE A 63 11.37 2.90 -0.14
C ILE A 63 12.85 2.98 0.29
N ASP A 64 13.78 2.62 -0.58
CA ASP A 64 15.22 2.70 -0.29
C ASP A 64 15.67 4.14 0.04
N MET A 65 15.08 5.14 -0.64
CA MET A 65 15.34 6.54 -0.31
C MET A 65 14.74 6.94 1.03
N LEU A 66 13.52 6.49 1.35
CA LEU A 66 12.89 6.73 2.66
C LEU A 66 13.68 6.07 3.81
N LEU A 67 14.34 4.96 3.55
CA LEU A 67 15.20 4.26 4.49
C LEU A 67 16.67 4.75 4.50
N GLY A 68 17.02 5.76 3.67
CA GLY A 68 18.38 6.24 3.56
C GLY A 68 19.38 5.22 3.00
N LEU A 69 18.90 4.11 2.43
CA LEU A 69 19.70 3.07 1.74
C LEU A 69 20.18 3.58 0.37
N SER A 70 19.41 4.49 -0.24
CA SER A 70 19.77 5.19 -1.47
C SER A 70 19.57 6.69 -1.28
N HIS A 71 20.40 7.50 -1.94
CA HIS A 71 20.25 8.95 -1.92
C HIS A 71 19.49 9.38 -3.19
N PRO A 72 18.51 10.29 -3.11
CA PRO A 72 17.91 10.87 -4.29
C PRO A 72 18.94 11.68 -5.08
N ASP A 73 18.82 11.69 -6.40
CA ASP A 73 19.64 12.54 -7.27
C ASP A 73 19.15 14.01 -7.21
N ARG A 74 17.83 14.17 -6.93
CA ARG A 74 17.17 15.46 -6.66
C ARG A 74 16.02 15.26 -5.70
N GLY A 75 15.61 16.36 -5.05
CA GLY A 75 14.53 16.34 -4.06
C GLY A 75 15.04 16.10 -2.64
N THR A 76 14.14 16.08 -1.70
CA THR A 76 14.41 15.93 -0.26
C THR A 76 13.54 14.85 0.35
N VAL A 77 14.06 14.20 1.38
CA VAL A 77 13.34 13.23 2.22
C VAL A 77 13.58 13.57 3.66
N GLU A 78 12.49 13.66 4.41
CA GLU A 78 12.50 13.75 5.86
C GLU A 78 11.58 12.67 6.45
N VAL A 79 11.99 12.10 7.57
CA VAL A 79 11.23 11.13 8.34
C VAL A 79 11.13 11.66 9.77
N PHE A 80 9.90 11.95 10.23
CA PHE A 80 9.64 12.68 11.49
C PHE A 80 10.40 14.01 11.59
N GLY A 81 10.63 14.71 10.45
CA GLY A 81 11.39 15.95 10.38
C GLY A 81 12.91 15.80 10.45
N GLU A 82 13.42 14.58 10.39
CA GLU A 82 14.85 14.26 10.40
C GLU A 82 15.29 13.63 9.07
N SER A 83 16.60 13.60 8.82
CA SER A 83 17.11 12.79 7.71
C SER A 83 16.82 11.30 7.94
N PRO A 84 16.56 10.49 6.88
CA PRO A 84 16.25 9.07 7.04
C PRO A 84 17.28 8.30 7.91
N ARG A 85 18.57 8.62 7.75
CA ARG A 85 19.65 7.98 8.53
C ARG A 85 19.58 8.36 10.02
N ALA A 86 19.25 9.60 10.35
CA ALA A 86 19.08 10.04 11.72
C ALA A 86 17.85 9.37 12.36
N ALA A 87 16.72 9.34 11.65
CA ALA A 87 15.49 8.69 12.12
C ALA A 87 15.70 7.18 12.40
N ILE A 88 16.47 6.49 11.55
CA ILE A 88 16.83 5.08 11.78
C ILE A 88 17.77 4.94 12.99
N ALA A 89 18.79 5.80 13.12
CA ALA A 89 19.70 5.78 14.24
C ALA A 89 19.00 6.03 15.59
N HIS A 90 17.94 6.82 15.58
CA HIS A 90 17.08 7.08 16.74
C HIS A 90 16.01 5.99 16.97
N GLY A 91 15.98 4.93 16.15
CA GLY A 91 15.00 3.85 16.27
C GLY A 91 13.56 4.22 15.87
N LEU A 92 13.36 5.39 15.22
CA LEU A 92 12.03 5.88 14.83
C LEU A 92 11.44 5.10 13.66
N VAL A 93 12.27 4.41 12.89
CA VAL A 93 11.89 3.66 11.67
C VAL A 93 12.43 2.25 11.73
N SER A 94 11.60 1.30 11.39
CA SER A 94 12.00 -0.08 11.08
C SER A 94 11.40 -0.54 9.77
N ALA A 95 12.05 -1.51 9.13
CA ALA A 95 11.59 -2.05 7.86
C ALA A 95 11.60 -3.58 7.84
N VAL A 96 10.64 -4.15 7.12
CA VAL A 96 10.64 -5.54 6.68
C VAL A 96 10.77 -5.53 5.16
N LEU A 97 11.96 -5.85 4.67
CA LEU A 97 12.27 -5.86 3.24
C LEU A 97 12.06 -7.25 2.65
N GLN A 98 11.84 -7.31 1.35
CA GLN A 98 11.64 -8.55 0.60
C GLN A 98 12.85 -9.51 0.72
N THR A 99 14.06 -8.96 0.77
CA THR A 99 15.31 -9.71 0.91
C THR A 99 15.86 -9.62 2.33
N GLY A 100 16.20 -10.74 2.91
CA GLY A 100 16.80 -10.82 4.25
C GLY A 100 16.76 -12.24 4.75
N GLY A 101 17.95 -12.83 4.97
CA GLY A 101 18.10 -14.18 5.48
C GLY A 101 17.87 -14.24 6.99
N LEU A 102 17.12 -15.23 7.44
CA LEU A 102 17.04 -15.60 8.86
C LEU A 102 18.03 -16.73 9.13
N LEU A 103 18.65 -16.71 10.30
CA LEU A 103 19.49 -17.80 10.77
C LEU A 103 18.61 -19.01 11.10
N LYS A 104 18.79 -20.12 10.34
CA LYS A 104 17.88 -21.27 10.41
C LYS A 104 18.11 -22.17 11.62
N ASP A 105 19.30 -22.13 12.20
CA ASP A 105 19.76 -23.05 13.24
C ASP A 105 19.44 -22.61 14.68
N ILE A 106 19.06 -21.35 14.85
CA ILE A 106 18.64 -20.78 16.14
C ILE A 106 17.11 -20.70 16.24
N SER A 107 16.61 -20.55 17.46
CA SER A 107 15.16 -20.43 17.70
C SER A 107 14.66 -19.03 17.36
N VAL A 108 13.32 -18.90 17.29
CA VAL A 108 12.62 -17.61 17.12
C VAL A 108 13.01 -16.64 18.25
N ARG A 109 13.03 -17.10 19.49
CA ARG A 109 13.45 -16.32 20.67
C ARG A 109 14.89 -15.87 20.58
N GLU A 110 15.81 -16.79 20.26
CA GLU A 110 17.24 -16.48 20.11
C GLU A 110 17.47 -15.46 18.99
N THR A 111 16.71 -15.54 17.90
CA THR A 111 16.77 -14.53 16.82
C THR A 111 16.40 -13.14 17.34
N LEU A 112 15.34 -13.04 18.14
CA LEU A 112 14.95 -11.75 18.73
C LEU A 112 15.95 -11.26 19.76
N GLN A 113 16.52 -12.14 20.59
CA GLN A 113 17.59 -11.80 21.54
C GLN A 113 18.83 -11.25 20.83
N LEU A 114 19.25 -11.95 19.77
CA LEU A 114 20.38 -11.50 18.95
C LEU A 114 20.10 -10.14 18.31
N THR A 115 18.89 -9.96 17.75
CA THR A 115 18.52 -8.68 17.14
C THR A 115 18.44 -7.57 18.20
N ALA A 116 17.83 -7.84 19.36
CA ALA A 116 17.72 -6.88 20.45
C ALA A 116 19.10 -6.40 20.94
N SER A 117 20.14 -7.26 20.93
CA SER A 117 21.51 -6.88 21.34
C SER A 117 22.16 -5.81 20.44
N LEU A 118 21.57 -5.52 19.29
CA LEU A 118 22.05 -4.48 18.36
C LEU A 118 21.49 -3.08 18.69
N PHE A 119 20.52 -2.98 19.61
CA PHE A 119 19.88 -1.73 19.99
C PHE A 119 20.22 -1.36 21.42
N ALA A 120 20.26 -0.07 21.73
CA ALA A 120 20.49 0.43 23.07
C ALA A 120 19.30 0.18 24.00
N ASP A 121 18.08 0.24 23.47
CA ASP A 121 16.83 -0.02 24.16
C ASP A 121 15.86 -0.79 23.26
N THR A 122 15.12 -1.72 23.85
CA THR A 122 14.15 -2.55 23.11
C THR A 122 12.93 -2.88 23.95
N ARG A 123 11.81 -3.17 23.28
CA ARG A 123 10.67 -3.79 23.91
C ARG A 123 11.00 -5.17 24.47
N PRO A 124 10.34 -5.62 25.54
CA PRO A 124 10.47 -6.97 26.03
C PRO A 124 10.14 -8.02 24.97
N ILE A 125 10.99 -9.04 24.83
CA ILE A 125 10.86 -10.05 23.77
C ILE A 125 9.51 -10.77 23.81
N ASP A 126 9.00 -11.09 25.01
CA ASP A 126 7.72 -11.77 25.15
C ASP A 126 6.53 -10.88 24.70
N GLU A 127 6.62 -9.57 24.91
CA GLU A 127 5.65 -8.62 24.37
C GLU A 127 5.68 -8.61 22.84
N VAL A 128 6.87 -8.55 22.25
CA VAL A 128 7.06 -8.52 20.79
C VAL A 128 6.58 -9.82 20.15
N LEU A 129 6.88 -10.98 20.76
CA LEU A 129 6.37 -12.29 20.32
C LEU A 129 4.85 -12.34 20.32
N ALA A 130 4.23 -11.84 21.39
CA ALA A 130 2.77 -11.79 21.50
C ALA A 130 2.14 -10.85 20.45
N ARG A 131 2.73 -9.65 20.23
CA ARG A 131 2.27 -8.68 19.22
C ARG A 131 2.36 -9.22 17.81
N ALA A 132 3.41 -9.98 17.49
CA ALA A 132 3.58 -10.62 16.19
C ALA A 132 2.78 -11.92 16.03
N GLY A 133 2.10 -12.39 17.07
CA GLY A 133 1.31 -13.63 17.06
C GLY A 133 2.15 -14.88 16.83
N ILE A 134 3.35 -14.95 17.44
CA ILE A 134 4.28 -16.07 17.33
C ILE A 134 4.83 -16.57 18.67
N ALA A 135 4.15 -16.24 19.78
CA ALA A 135 4.58 -16.64 21.11
C ALA A 135 4.64 -18.17 21.27
N GLU A 136 3.73 -18.91 20.67
CA GLU A 136 3.63 -20.35 20.73
C GLU A 136 4.77 -21.10 20.02
N ILE A 137 5.52 -20.41 19.16
CA ILE A 137 6.68 -20.98 18.45
C ILE A 137 8.02 -20.38 18.89
N ALA A 138 8.04 -19.67 20.02
CA ALA A 138 9.22 -18.94 20.49
C ALA A 138 10.48 -19.82 20.56
N ASP A 139 10.36 -21.07 21.02
CA ASP A 139 11.46 -22.00 21.18
C ASP A 139 11.71 -22.90 19.95
N ARG A 140 10.91 -22.71 18.87
CA ARG A 140 11.07 -23.45 17.62
C ARG A 140 12.21 -22.88 16.81
N LYS A 141 13.03 -23.75 16.19
CA LYS A 141 14.08 -23.31 15.26
C LYS A 141 13.47 -22.65 14.03
N VAL A 142 14.09 -21.56 13.59
CA VAL A 142 13.60 -20.77 12.43
C VAL A 142 13.53 -21.61 11.16
N GLY A 143 14.48 -22.55 10.98
CA GLY A 143 14.54 -23.39 9.77
C GLY A 143 13.35 -24.33 9.58
N VAL A 144 12.58 -24.63 10.63
CA VAL A 144 11.36 -25.48 10.57
C VAL A 144 10.05 -24.68 10.67
N CYS A 145 10.15 -23.35 10.72
CA CYS A 145 9.00 -22.45 10.67
C CYS A 145 8.48 -22.32 9.23
N SER A 146 7.15 -22.21 9.08
CA SER A 146 6.53 -21.90 7.79
C SER A 146 6.94 -20.51 7.28
N GLY A 147 6.75 -20.25 5.99
CA GLY A 147 7.05 -18.93 5.40
C GLY A 147 6.32 -17.79 6.12
N GLY A 148 5.05 -17.96 6.44
CA GLY A 148 4.25 -17.01 7.21
C GLY A 148 4.76 -16.81 8.65
N GLN A 149 5.24 -17.89 9.31
CA GLN A 149 5.86 -17.78 10.63
C GLN A 149 7.19 -17.03 10.57
N GLN A 150 8.01 -17.29 9.56
CA GLN A 150 9.26 -16.55 9.34
C GLN A 150 9.00 -15.07 9.04
N GLN A 151 7.95 -14.76 8.29
CA GLN A 151 7.60 -13.36 8.01
C GLN A 151 7.09 -12.63 9.26
N ARG A 152 6.27 -13.29 10.10
CA ARG A 152 5.89 -12.75 11.41
C ARG A 152 7.08 -12.59 12.35
N LEU A 153 8.11 -13.43 12.24
CA LEU A 153 9.37 -13.23 12.96
C LEU A 153 10.09 -11.96 12.47
N ARG A 154 10.17 -11.71 11.15
CA ARG A 154 10.74 -10.45 10.63
C ARG A 154 9.97 -9.23 11.13
N PHE A 155 8.65 -9.31 11.16
CA PHE A 155 7.81 -8.27 11.76
C PHE A 155 8.12 -8.10 13.26
N ALA A 156 8.25 -9.18 14.02
CA ALA A 156 8.65 -9.13 15.42
C ALA A 156 10.02 -8.43 15.60
N MET A 157 11.01 -8.76 14.76
CA MET A 157 12.32 -8.10 14.78
C MET A 157 12.17 -6.58 14.53
N ALA A 158 11.31 -6.17 13.60
CA ALA A 158 11.05 -4.76 13.32
C ALA A 158 10.35 -4.03 14.48
N LEU A 159 9.63 -4.72 15.35
CA LEU A 159 8.97 -4.14 16.52
C LEU A 159 9.90 -3.91 17.73
N LEU A 160 11.10 -4.48 17.74
CA LEU A 160 12.00 -4.43 18.91
C LEU A 160 12.35 -3.00 19.32
N SER A 161 12.66 -2.13 18.38
CA SER A 161 13.00 -0.71 18.65
C SER A 161 11.77 0.17 18.92
N ASP A 162 10.55 -0.38 18.93
CA ASP A 162 9.30 0.35 19.05
C ASP A 162 9.18 1.54 18.08
N PRO A 163 9.38 1.33 16.77
CA PRO A 163 9.44 2.42 15.81
C PRO A 163 8.11 3.15 15.66
N GLY A 164 8.15 4.45 15.38
CA GLY A 164 6.97 5.23 15.02
C GLY A 164 6.46 4.94 13.60
N LEU A 165 7.37 4.52 12.69
CA LEU A 165 7.08 4.16 11.31
C LEU A 165 7.56 2.75 10.99
N LEU A 166 6.68 1.93 10.44
CA LEU A 166 7.01 0.64 9.84
C LEU A 166 6.92 0.72 8.32
N ILE A 167 7.99 0.32 7.63
CA ILE A 167 7.99 0.19 6.17
C ILE A 167 8.07 -1.30 5.83
N LEU A 168 7.09 -1.78 5.04
CA LEU A 168 6.95 -3.19 4.71
C LEU A 168 6.98 -3.34 3.18
N ASP A 169 7.95 -4.06 2.64
CA ASP A 169 8.06 -4.33 1.20
C ASP A 169 7.63 -5.76 0.91
N GLU A 170 6.47 -5.93 0.23
CA GLU A 170 5.85 -7.22 -0.12
C GLU A 170 5.70 -8.16 1.10
N PRO A 171 5.10 -7.71 2.21
CA PRO A 171 5.22 -8.37 3.50
C PRO A 171 4.54 -9.74 3.58
N THR A 172 3.62 -10.05 2.68
CA THR A 172 2.79 -11.28 2.72
C THR A 172 3.13 -12.27 1.61
N THR A 173 4.16 -11.98 0.82
CA THR A 173 4.61 -12.86 -0.27
C THR A 173 4.96 -14.25 0.29
N GLY A 174 4.37 -15.30 -0.32
CA GLY A 174 4.59 -16.69 0.10
C GLY A 174 3.80 -17.13 1.34
N MET A 175 2.88 -16.31 1.84
CA MET A 175 1.93 -16.72 2.88
C MET A 175 0.67 -17.37 2.29
N ASP A 176 0.13 -18.34 3.00
CA ASP A 176 -1.23 -18.80 2.77
C ASP A 176 -2.28 -17.76 3.24
N VAL A 177 -3.54 -17.99 2.92
CA VAL A 177 -4.64 -17.06 3.21
C VAL A 177 -4.77 -16.78 4.71
N GLU A 178 -4.67 -17.83 5.54
CA GLU A 178 -4.80 -17.73 7.00
C GLU A 178 -3.62 -16.96 7.60
N GLY A 179 -2.39 -17.28 7.18
CA GLY A 179 -1.17 -16.60 7.61
C GLY A 179 -1.18 -15.12 7.25
N ARG A 180 -1.65 -14.77 6.04
CA ARG A 180 -1.80 -13.39 5.58
C ARG A 180 -2.79 -12.61 6.45
N ARG A 181 -3.97 -13.19 6.69
CA ARG A 181 -4.99 -12.57 7.54
C ARG A 181 -4.49 -12.35 8.98
N ALA A 182 -3.82 -13.34 9.55
CA ALA A 182 -3.24 -13.23 10.89
C ALA A 182 -2.14 -12.15 10.95
N PHE A 183 -1.31 -12.04 9.91
CA PHE A 183 -0.29 -10.99 9.79
C PHE A 183 -0.92 -9.60 9.75
N TRP A 184 -1.90 -9.36 8.88
CA TRP A 184 -2.56 -8.06 8.77
C TRP A 184 -3.34 -7.68 10.03
N ASN A 185 -3.95 -8.64 10.71
CA ASN A 185 -4.60 -8.39 12.02
C ASN A 185 -3.57 -7.89 13.05
N ALA A 186 -2.36 -8.46 13.07
CA ALA A 186 -1.29 -7.99 13.96
C ALA A 186 -0.84 -6.58 13.60
N ILE A 187 -0.65 -6.27 12.31
CA ILE A 187 -0.31 -4.91 11.83
C ILE A 187 -1.39 -3.89 12.22
N ARG A 188 -2.67 -4.19 11.99
CA ARG A 188 -3.78 -3.30 12.37
C ARG A 188 -3.85 -3.05 13.87
N ALA A 189 -3.69 -4.11 14.66
CA ALA A 189 -3.66 -3.97 16.12
C ALA A 189 -2.50 -3.10 16.60
N ASP A 190 -1.39 -3.11 15.88
CA ASP A 190 -0.23 -2.27 16.16
C ASP A 190 -0.45 -0.82 15.70
N ALA A 191 -0.98 -0.61 14.52
CA ALA A 191 -1.33 0.71 13.98
C ALA A 191 -2.38 1.43 14.85
N ALA A 192 -3.36 0.69 15.39
CA ALA A 192 -4.35 1.23 16.33
C ALA A 192 -3.74 1.84 17.62
N ARG A 193 -2.45 1.58 17.88
CA ARG A 193 -1.68 2.20 18.96
C ARG A 193 -0.97 3.49 18.55
N GLY A 194 -1.24 3.99 17.34
CA GLY A 194 -0.68 5.22 16.79
C GLY A 194 0.55 5.03 15.89
N ARG A 195 0.91 3.78 15.54
CA ARG A 195 2.02 3.51 14.63
C ARG A 195 1.64 3.80 13.19
N THR A 196 2.51 4.46 12.47
CA THR A 196 2.39 4.65 11.01
C THR A 196 2.89 3.42 10.28
N VAL A 197 2.20 3.02 9.23
CA VAL A 197 2.59 1.90 8.37
C VAL A 197 2.58 2.31 6.92
N LEU A 198 3.69 2.14 6.23
CA LEU A 198 3.79 2.23 4.78
C LEU A 198 4.11 0.84 4.23
N PHE A 199 3.24 0.28 3.42
CA PHE A 199 3.50 -1.03 2.83
C PHE A 199 3.42 -1.01 1.31
N ALA A 200 4.41 -1.61 0.65
CA ALA A 200 4.36 -1.85 -0.78
C ALA A 200 3.82 -3.25 -1.03
N THR A 201 2.89 -3.36 -1.96
CA THR A 201 2.34 -4.64 -2.41
C THR A 201 1.89 -4.56 -3.87
N HIS A 202 1.79 -5.70 -4.51
CA HIS A 202 1.09 -5.88 -5.79
C HIS A 202 -0.27 -6.55 -5.60
N TYR A 203 -0.62 -6.95 -4.37
CA TYR A 203 -1.93 -7.51 -4.05
C TYR A 203 -2.93 -6.38 -3.77
N LEU A 204 -3.79 -6.11 -4.73
CA LEU A 204 -4.78 -5.03 -4.66
C LEU A 204 -5.80 -5.23 -3.53
N ASP A 205 -6.16 -6.50 -3.25
CA ASP A 205 -7.07 -6.85 -2.16
C ASP A 205 -6.50 -6.44 -0.79
N GLU A 206 -5.19 -6.51 -0.59
CA GLU A 206 -4.56 -6.07 0.65
C GLU A 206 -4.66 -4.56 0.85
N ALA A 207 -4.44 -3.80 -0.21
CA ALA A 207 -4.60 -2.36 -0.16
C ALA A 207 -6.07 -1.97 0.08
N ASP A 208 -6.99 -2.66 -0.58
CA ASP A 208 -8.43 -2.43 -0.42
C ASP A 208 -8.93 -2.72 1.00
N GLU A 209 -8.43 -3.80 1.62
CA GLU A 209 -8.90 -4.25 2.92
C GLU A 209 -8.19 -3.55 4.09
N TYR A 210 -6.89 -3.21 3.95
CA TYR A 210 -6.07 -2.83 5.09
C TYR A 210 -5.57 -1.38 5.08
N ALA A 211 -5.56 -0.68 3.94
CA ALA A 211 -5.05 0.69 3.86
C ALA A 211 -6.14 1.75 4.16
N ASP A 212 -5.72 2.82 4.83
CA ASP A 212 -6.52 4.05 4.96
C ASP A 212 -6.41 4.89 3.67
N ARG A 213 -5.22 4.84 3.02
CA ARG A 213 -4.88 5.58 1.82
C ARG A 213 -4.04 4.75 0.87
N ILE A 214 -4.27 4.94 -0.41
CA ILE A 214 -3.56 4.27 -1.50
C ILE A 214 -2.79 5.31 -2.29
N VAL A 215 -1.50 5.07 -2.48
CA VAL A 215 -0.61 5.80 -3.38
C VAL A 215 -0.25 4.87 -4.53
N LEU A 216 -0.73 5.18 -5.73
CA LEU A 216 -0.47 4.39 -6.93
C LEU A 216 0.70 4.97 -7.72
N MET A 217 1.70 4.15 -7.95
CA MET A 217 2.91 4.50 -8.69
C MET A 217 2.98 3.77 -10.03
N SER A 218 3.29 4.50 -11.10
CA SER A 218 3.57 3.96 -12.43
C SER A 218 4.75 4.71 -13.07
N ARG A 219 5.68 3.97 -13.69
CA ARG A 219 6.84 4.52 -14.43
C ARG A 219 7.61 5.62 -13.68
N GLY A 220 7.81 5.44 -12.39
CA GLY A 220 8.55 6.37 -11.53
C GLY A 220 7.77 7.60 -11.08
N ARG A 221 6.45 7.66 -11.29
CA ARG A 221 5.57 8.77 -10.89
C ARG A 221 4.41 8.29 -10.04
N ILE A 222 3.92 9.12 -9.14
CA ILE A 222 2.62 8.91 -8.51
C ILE A 222 1.55 9.31 -9.52
N VAL A 223 0.64 8.38 -9.84
CA VAL A 223 -0.45 8.57 -10.81
C VAL A 223 -1.81 8.71 -10.13
N ALA A 224 -1.92 8.26 -8.89
CA ALA A 224 -3.10 8.47 -8.05
C ALA A 224 -2.72 8.44 -6.57
N ASP A 225 -3.41 9.20 -5.74
CA ASP A 225 -3.19 9.34 -4.32
C ASP A 225 -4.50 9.74 -3.63
N GLY A 226 -4.99 8.93 -2.70
CA GLY A 226 -6.25 9.19 -2.00
C GLY A 226 -6.73 7.99 -1.19
N THR A 227 -7.86 8.15 -0.52
CA THR A 227 -8.54 7.05 0.17
C THR A 227 -8.94 5.95 -0.82
N THR A 228 -9.14 4.72 -0.34
CA THR A 228 -9.60 3.61 -1.18
C THR A 228 -10.89 3.96 -1.96
N ALA A 229 -11.81 4.70 -1.34
CA ALA A 229 -13.04 5.14 -1.98
C ALA A 229 -12.78 6.17 -3.08
N GLU A 230 -11.90 7.16 -2.85
CA GLU A 230 -11.51 8.15 -3.86
C GLU A 230 -10.82 7.50 -5.04
N ILE A 231 -9.88 6.58 -4.80
CA ILE A 231 -9.18 5.85 -5.86
C ILE A 231 -10.17 5.03 -6.71
N LYS A 232 -11.10 4.31 -6.09
CA LYS A 232 -12.15 3.56 -6.82
C LYS A 232 -13.04 4.47 -7.67
N ASN A 233 -13.22 5.72 -7.25
CA ASN A 233 -14.03 6.70 -7.97
C ASN A 233 -13.26 7.43 -9.09
N LEU A 234 -11.93 7.27 -9.22
CA LEU A 234 -11.15 7.90 -10.29
C LEU A 234 -11.53 7.38 -11.68
N VAL A 235 -11.90 6.12 -11.77
CA VAL A 235 -12.48 5.55 -12.99
C VAL A 235 -13.98 5.55 -12.80
N SER A 236 -14.64 6.54 -13.41
CA SER A 236 -16.09 6.71 -13.32
C SER A 236 -16.81 5.53 -13.98
N GLY A 237 -17.68 4.86 -13.24
CA GLY A 237 -18.51 3.79 -13.75
C GLY A 237 -18.82 2.72 -12.72
N ARG A 238 -19.78 1.89 -13.08
CA ARG A 238 -20.14 0.65 -12.39
C ARG A 238 -20.05 -0.50 -13.38
N VAL A 239 -19.93 -1.71 -12.87
CA VAL A 239 -19.98 -2.91 -13.68
C VAL A 239 -21.34 -3.58 -13.45
N VAL A 240 -22.08 -3.78 -14.54
CA VAL A 240 -23.32 -4.55 -14.51
C VAL A 240 -22.99 -5.95 -15.01
N HIS A 241 -23.03 -6.91 -14.11
CA HIS A 241 -22.87 -8.33 -14.43
C HIS A 241 -24.23 -8.94 -14.71
N ALA A 242 -24.29 -9.85 -15.69
CA ALA A 242 -25.49 -10.62 -15.95
C ALA A 242 -25.15 -11.97 -16.59
N THR A 243 -26.06 -12.94 -16.47
CA THR A 243 -26.07 -14.15 -17.28
C THR A 243 -26.98 -13.90 -18.48
N LEU A 244 -26.40 -13.84 -19.70
CA LEU A 244 -27.13 -13.56 -20.95
C LEU A 244 -26.75 -14.61 -22.02
N PRO A 245 -27.58 -15.65 -22.23
CA PRO A 245 -27.37 -16.62 -23.29
C PRO A 245 -27.39 -15.96 -24.67
N GLY A 246 -26.41 -16.24 -25.50
CA GLY A 246 -26.34 -15.70 -26.86
C GLY A 246 -26.05 -14.20 -26.92
N ALA A 247 -25.36 -13.64 -25.94
CA ALA A 247 -25.03 -12.22 -25.85
C ALA A 247 -24.36 -11.69 -27.14
N ASP A 248 -24.98 -10.69 -27.76
CA ASP A 248 -24.35 -9.92 -28.84
C ASP A 248 -23.54 -8.77 -28.23
N GLN A 249 -22.21 -9.00 -28.14
CA GLN A 249 -21.28 -8.03 -27.55
C GLN A 249 -21.28 -6.69 -28.32
N VAL A 250 -21.49 -6.70 -29.63
CA VAL A 250 -21.48 -5.48 -30.45
C VAL A 250 -22.73 -4.65 -30.16
N ALA A 251 -23.89 -5.30 -30.06
CA ALA A 251 -25.14 -4.64 -29.69
C ALA A 251 -25.08 -4.08 -28.25
N LEU A 252 -24.49 -4.82 -27.31
CA LEU A 252 -24.34 -4.37 -25.93
C LEU A 252 -23.35 -3.20 -25.80
N ALA A 253 -22.26 -3.22 -26.56
CA ALA A 253 -21.29 -2.12 -26.58
C ALA A 253 -21.82 -0.85 -27.25
N ALA A 254 -22.84 -0.97 -28.09
CA ALA A 254 -23.52 0.17 -28.71
C ALA A 254 -24.54 0.85 -27.79
N LEU A 255 -24.80 0.33 -26.60
CA LEU A 255 -25.74 0.95 -25.66
C LEU A 255 -25.21 2.29 -25.15
N PRO A 256 -26.08 3.29 -24.97
CA PRO A 256 -25.71 4.56 -24.36
C PRO A 256 -25.09 4.31 -22.96
N SER A 257 -24.03 5.03 -22.65
CA SER A 257 -23.30 4.96 -21.36
C SER A 257 -22.55 3.65 -21.08
N VAL A 258 -22.45 2.72 -22.03
CA VAL A 258 -21.56 1.55 -21.92
C VAL A 258 -20.20 1.90 -22.50
N ASP A 259 -19.16 1.80 -21.66
CA ASP A 259 -17.78 2.11 -22.03
C ASP A 259 -17.07 0.87 -22.63
N SER A 260 -17.35 -0.33 -22.07
CA SER A 260 -16.83 -1.60 -22.58
C SER A 260 -17.71 -2.79 -22.17
N VAL A 261 -17.59 -3.90 -22.91
CA VAL A 261 -18.31 -5.15 -22.65
C VAL A 261 -17.32 -6.30 -22.66
N GLU A 262 -17.33 -7.09 -21.60
CA GLU A 262 -16.60 -8.36 -21.50
C GLU A 262 -17.61 -9.50 -21.45
N ALA A 263 -17.36 -10.57 -22.22
CA ALA A 263 -18.18 -11.78 -22.18
C ALA A 263 -17.31 -13.02 -22.00
N LYS A 264 -17.73 -13.88 -21.07
CA LYS A 264 -17.11 -15.16 -20.81
C LYS A 264 -18.19 -16.24 -20.72
N GLY A 265 -18.39 -16.95 -21.83
CA GLY A 265 -19.53 -17.86 -22.00
C GLY A 265 -20.85 -17.07 -22.01
N GLU A 266 -21.79 -17.43 -21.13
CA GLU A 266 -23.06 -16.72 -20.98
C GLU A 266 -22.99 -15.54 -19.98
N ARG A 267 -21.88 -15.38 -19.26
CA ARG A 267 -21.69 -14.25 -18.36
C ARG A 267 -21.17 -13.04 -19.12
N VAL A 268 -21.84 -11.90 -18.90
CA VAL A 268 -21.43 -10.60 -19.44
C VAL A 268 -21.14 -9.64 -18.29
N ALA A 269 -20.16 -8.76 -18.50
CA ALA A 269 -19.84 -7.63 -17.62
C ALA A 269 -19.84 -6.36 -18.50
N LEU A 270 -20.70 -5.41 -18.17
CA LEU A 270 -20.82 -4.15 -18.87
C LEU A 270 -20.29 -3.04 -17.97
N HIS A 271 -19.21 -2.40 -18.38
CA HIS A 271 -18.67 -1.21 -17.72
C HIS A 271 -19.48 0.00 -18.19
N THR A 272 -20.07 0.75 -17.26
CA THR A 272 -21.03 1.79 -17.61
C THR A 272 -21.06 2.92 -16.60
N ARG A 273 -21.35 4.13 -17.08
CA ARG A 273 -21.57 5.32 -16.24
C ARG A 273 -23.02 5.45 -15.75
N ASP A 274 -23.95 4.69 -16.33
CA ASP A 274 -25.36 4.63 -15.94
C ASP A 274 -25.79 3.17 -15.75
N SER A 275 -25.43 2.62 -14.60
CA SER A 275 -25.76 1.22 -14.27
C SER A 275 -27.25 0.94 -14.21
N ASP A 276 -28.07 1.94 -13.83
CA ASP A 276 -29.50 1.76 -13.69
C ASP A 276 -30.19 1.65 -15.07
N ALA A 277 -29.74 2.45 -16.03
CA ALA A 277 -30.24 2.36 -17.41
C ALA A 277 -29.85 1.03 -18.05
N VAL A 278 -28.58 0.60 -17.88
CA VAL A 278 -28.09 -0.67 -18.42
C VAL A 278 -28.78 -1.86 -17.77
N ALA A 279 -28.91 -1.90 -16.44
CA ALA A 279 -29.62 -2.97 -15.74
C ALA A 279 -31.11 -3.05 -16.19
N ARG A 280 -31.79 -1.91 -16.32
CA ARG A 280 -33.16 -1.87 -16.81
C ARG A 280 -33.23 -2.43 -18.23
N TYR A 281 -32.33 -2.04 -19.12
CA TYR A 281 -32.29 -2.57 -20.48
C TYR A 281 -32.10 -4.10 -20.46
N LEU A 282 -31.12 -4.61 -19.72
CA LEU A 282 -30.87 -6.04 -19.62
C LEU A 282 -32.12 -6.81 -19.14
N LEU A 283 -32.77 -6.33 -18.10
CA LEU A 283 -33.91 -6.99 -17.48
C LEU A 283 -35.21 -6.88 -18.32
N THR A 284 -35.37 -5.85 -19.16
CA THR A 284 -36.61 -5.62 -19.89
C THR A 284 -36.56 -5.89 -21.39
N GLN A 285 -35.35 -5.82 -21.99
CA GLN A 285 -35.17 -5.95 -23.44
C GLN A 285 -34.38 -7.18 -23.85
N THR A 286 -33.90 -7.96 -22.88
CA THR A 286 -33.09 -9.17 -23.14
C THR A 286 -33.55 -10.34 -22.25
N ALA A 287 -32.98 -11.53 -22.47
CA ALA A 287 -33.17 -12.70 -21.60
C ALA A 287 -32.19 -12.76 -20.45
N ALA A 288 -31.60 -11.62 -20.04
CA ALA A 288 -30.63 -11.56 -18.96
C ALA A 288 -31.26 -11.94 -17.62
N ARG A 289 -30.47 -12.63 -16.81
CA ARG A 289 -30.81 -13.03 -15.45
C ARG A 289 -29.59 -12.84 -14.55
N ASP A 290 -29.80 -12.95 -13.24
CA ASP A 290 -28.75 -12.79 -12.23
C ASP A 290 -28.00 -11.44 -12.38
N VAL A 291 -28.77 -10.36 -12.59
CA VAL A 291 -28.19 -9.01 -12.77
C VAL A 291 -27.68 -8.51 -11.43
N GLU A 292 -26.38 -8.20 -11.40
CA GLU A 292 -25.67 -7.66 -10.25
C GLU A 292 -24.97 -6.36 -10.65
N ILE A 293 -25.10 -5.32 -9.83
CA ILE A 293 -24.42 -4.04 -10.04
C ILE A 293 -23.32 -3.91 -8.97
N THR A 294 -22.07 -3.89 -9.43
CA THR A 294 -20.92 -3.70 -8.54
C THR A 294 -20.23 -2.36 -8.81
N ALA A 295 -19.65 -1.77 -7.77
CA ALA A 295 -18.68 -0.70 -7.98
C ALA A 295 -17.46 -1.28 -8.71
N GLN A 296 -16.73 -0.44 -9.44
CA GLN A 296 -15.46 -0.85 -10.00
C GLN A 296 -14.52 -1.28 -8.86
N ASN A 297 -13.80 -2.37 -9.06
CA ASN A 297 -12.80 -2.83 -8.13
C ASN A 297 -11.50 -2.04 -8.34
N LEU A 298 -10.60 -2.13 -7.36
CA LEU A 298 -9.31 -1.46 -7.42
C LEU A 298 -8.45 -1.93 -8.61
N GLU A 299 -8.67 -3.18 -9.08
CA GLU A 299 -7.97 -3.77 -10.23
C GLU A 299 -8.30 -3.04 -11.53
N SER A 300 -9.57 -2.74 -11.77
CA SER A 300 -10.00 -1.99 -12.98
C SER A 300 -9.37 -0.59 -12.99
N VAL A 301 -9.33 0.08 -11.85
CA VAL A 301 -8.68 1.40 -11.71
C VAL A 301 -7.18 1.30 -11.95
N PHE A 302 -6.55 0.28 -11.36
CA PHE A 302 -5.13 0.03 -11.53
C PHE A 302 -4.78 -0.19 -13.00
N LEU A 303 -5.51 -1.05 -13.72
CA LEU A 303 -5.31 -1.31 -15.13
C LEU A 303 -5.54 -0.07 -15.99
N ALA A 304 -6.60 0.71 -15.71
CA ALA A 304 -6.87 1.93 -16.45
C ALA A 304 -5.76 2.99 -16.29
N LEU A 305 -5.19 3.13 -15.09
CA LEU A 305 -4.13 4.11 -14.80
C LEU A 305 -2.72 3.63 -15.17
N THR A 306 -2.51 2.32 -15.32
CA THR A 306 -1.19 1.75 -15.65
C THR A 306 -1.11 1.14 -17.03
N GLY A 307 -2.24 0.76 -17.66
CA GLY A 307 -2.35 0.00 -18.91
C GLY A 307 -2.46 0.84 -20.19
N ASN A 308 -2.94 2.09 -20.11
CA ASN A 308 -3.08 2.98 -21.27
C ASN A 308 -1.75 3.42 -21.93
N ASP A 309 -0.65 2.91 -21.45
CA ASP A 309 0.69 3.32 -21.85
C ASP A 309 1.44 2.27 -22.69
N ASN A 310 0.81 1.17 -23.14
CA ASN A 310 1.46 0.19 -24.02
C ASN A 310 1.54 0.63 -25.49
N ASP A 311 0.76 1.65 -25.91
CA ASP A 311 0.73 2.09 -27.31
C ASP A 311 1.94 2.96 -27.72
N ASP A 312 2.59 3.66 -26.77
CA ASP A 312 3.71 4.56 -27.11
C ASP A 312 5.06 3.86 -27.38
N THR A 313 5.16 2.54 -27.19
CA THR A 313 6.42 1.81 -27.39
C THR A 313 6.55 1.13 -28.76
N GLU A 314 5.48 1.02 -29.54
CA GLU A 314 5.55 0.48 -30.90
C GLU A 314 5.89 1.55 -31.96
N GLU A 315 5.53 2.82 -31.77
CA GLU A 315 5.88 3.89 -32.72
C GLU A 315 7.35 4.29 -32.72
N ALA A 316 8.12 3.99 -31.67
CA ALA A 316 9.56 4.29 -31.61
C ALA A 316 10.47 3.23 -32.24
N ARG A 317 9.90 2.16 -32.85
CA ARG A 317 10.64 1.07 -33.50
C ARG A 317 10.33 0.89 -34.98
N SER A 318 9.65 1.86 -35.62
CA SER A 318 9.44 1.89 -37.07
C SER A 318 10.40 2.82 -37.76
#